data_88e6022ccb1ed6134c6a69ab608f404c
#
_entry.id   88e6022ccb1ed6134c6a69ab608f404c
#
_cell.length_a   1.000
_cell.length_b   1.000
_cell.length_c   1.000
_cell.angle_alpha   90.00
_cell.angle_beta   90.00
_cell.angle_gamma   90.00
#
_symmetry.space_group_name_H-M   'P 1'
#
loop_
_entity.id
_entity.type
_entity.pdbx_description
1 polymer ?
#
loop_
_entity_poly.entity_id
_entity_poly.type
_entity_poly.pdbx_seq_one_letter_code
_entity_poly.pdbx_strand_id
1 'polypeptide(L)'
;GANIYPDPDRLPDSLHLWRAMVAWLGGLLMWISASAVLAPLSLGGFEVTARGEPGRGGAPFYMQEADPKRRLVAVAATLTPVYAGLTVVLWVLLMTTGEAALTGLSHAMAVLSTSGISAVGGVQNAQSGIAGEMILFLFMFFALSRLTFSNDTITTGTGRLDKDPEFRIGLLILFAVPLVLFLRHWIAALDVDANDDFWQALRSYWGALFTVMSFLSTTGFQSAEWEATQAWSGLQ
;
A
#
# COMPACT_ATOMS: atom_id res chain seq x y z
N GLY A 1 -4.54 11.53 1.10
CA GLY A 1 -4.99 12.44 0.04
C GLY A 1 -5.47 13.76 0.60
N ALA A 2 -5.22 14.87 -0.12
CA ALA A 2 -5.72 16.18 0.29
C ALA A 2 -7.25 16.19 0.36
N ASN A 3 -7.79 16.59 1.49
CA ASN A 3 -9.22 16.65 1.71
C ASN A 3 -9.66 18.11 1.82
N ILE A 4 -10.53 18.56 0.91
CA ILE A 4 -11.08 19.93 0.94
C ILE A 4 -12.03 20.09 2.14
N TYR A 5 -12.63 18.99 2.57
CA TYR A 5 -13.52 18.96 3.73
C TYR A 5 -12.79 18.28 4.88
N PRO A 6 -12.38 19.03 5.92
CA PRO A 6 -11.68 18.44 7.06
C PRO A 6 -12.59 17.52 7.90
N ASP A 7 -13.90 17.75 7.84
CA ASP A 7 -14.90 17.00 8.60
C ASP A 7 -15.58 15.99 7.65
N PRO A 8 -15.29 14.68 7.75
CA PRO A 8 -15.85 13.66 6.87
C PRO A 8 -17.37 13.52 7.05
N ASP A 9 -17.93 13.75 8.24
CA ASP A 9 -19.33 13.54 8.56
C ASP A 9 -20.26 14.52 7.81
N ARG A 10 -19.70 15.58 7.23
CA ARG A 10 -20.45 16.51 6.37
C ARG A 10 -20.76 15.97 4.98
N LEU A 11 -20.11 14.89 4.60
CA LEU A 11 -20.27 14.31 3.26
C LEU A 11 -21.21 13.11 3.33
N PRO A 12 -22.16 12.97 2.39
CA PRO A 12 -22.99 11.78 2.30
C PRO A 12 -22.15 10.55 1.87
N ASP A 13 -22.59 9.38 2.29
CA ASP A 13 -21.95 8.08 1.99
C ASP A 13 -21.71 7.86 0.50
N SER A 14 -22.65 8.31 -0.34
CA SER A 14 -22.51 8.23 -1.80
C SER A 14 -21.32 9.01 -2.35
N LEU A 15 -20.99 10.13 -1.73
CA LEU A 15 -19.85 10.93 -2.15
C LEU A 15 -18.54 10.32 -1.69
N HIS A 16 -18.49 9.71 -0.49
CA HIS A 16 -17.34 8.93 -0.04
C HIS A 16 -17.06 7.76 -0.98
N LEU A 17 -18.10 7.00 -1.34
CA LEU A 17 -17.98 5.90 -2.28
C LEU A 17 -17.51 6.38 -3.66
N TRP A 18 -18.10 7.47 -4.17
CA TRP A 18 -17.69 8.06 -5.45
C TRP A 18 -16.21 8.43 -5.47
N ARG A 19 -15.72 9.10 -4.46
CA ARG A 19 -14.30 9.48 -4.34
C ARG A 19 -13.39 8.26 -4.31
N ALA A 20 -13.75 7.25 -3.52
CA ALA A 20 -12.99 5.99 -3.44
C ALA A 20 -12.98 5.26 -4.79
N MET A 21 -14.12 5.19 -5.49
CA MET A 21 -14.22 4.55 -6.80
C MET A 21 -13.40 5.28 -7.88
N VAL A 22 -13.45 6.61 -7.91
CA VAL A 22 -12.66 7.41 -8.88
C VAL A 22 -11.16 7.17 -8.67
N ALA A 23 -10.70 7.18 -7.42
CA ALA A 23 -9.31 6.89 -7.11
C ALA A 23 -8.91 5.44 -7.44
N TRP A 24 -9.78 4.49 -7.12
CA TRP A 24 -9.58 3.06 -7.40
C TRP A 24 -9.47 2.79 -8.90
N LEU A 25 -10.37 3.35 -9.72
CA LEU A 25 -10.30 3.27 -11.18
C LEU A 25 -9.06 3.95 -11.72
N GLY A 26 -8.68 5.11 -11.16
CA GLY A 26 -7.45 5.82 -11.53
C GLY A 26 -6.19 4.97 -11.29
N GLY A 27 -6.12 4.29 -10.14
CA GLY A 27 -5.06 3.35 -9.82
C GLY A 27 -5.00 2.18 -10.78
N LEU A 28 -6.14 1.56 -11.09
CA LEU A 28 -6.22 0.47 -12.06
C LEU A 28 -5.77 0.91 -13.46
N LEU A 29 -6.26 2.07 -13.94
CA LEU A 29 -5.88 2.61 -15.25
C LEU A 29 -4.39 2.95 -15.30
N MET A 30 -3.82 3.47 -14.22
CA MET A 30 -2.39 3.73 -14.13
C MET A 30 -1.58 2.44 -14.29
N TRP A 31 -1.96 1.35 -13.58
CA TRP A 31 -1.30 0.05 -13.70
C TRP A 31 -1.41 -0.56 -15.09
N ILE A 32 -2.59 -0.51 -15.72
CA ILE A 32 -2.81 -0.98 -17.08
C ILE A 32 -1.94 -0.19 -18.06
N SER A 33 -1.93 1.15 -17.93
CA SER A 33 -1.14 2.02 -18.83
C SER A 33 0.35 1.80 -18.64
N ALA A 34 0.83 1.69 -17.40
CA ALA A 34 2.23 1.41 -17.10
C ALA A 34 2.68 0.08 -17.73
N SER A 35 1.91 -0.98 -17.54
CA SER A 35 2.24 -2.31 -18.07
C SER A 35 2.09 -2.41 -19.59
N ALA A 36 1.09 -1.77 -20.19
CA ALA A 36 0.81 -1.89 -21.60
C ALA A 36 1.62 -0.93 -22.49
N VAL A 37 1.95 0.26 -21.96
CA VAL A 37 2.56 1.34 -22.74
C VAL A 37 4.01 1.57 -22.35
N LEU A 38 4.30 1.74 -21.04
CA LEU A 38 5.64 2.11 -20.58
C LEU A 38 6.63 0.93 -20.61
N ALA A 39 6.17 -0.27 -20.25
CA ALA A 39 7.05 -1.44 -20.24
C ALA A 39 7.70 -1.74 -21.60
N PRO A 40 6.96 -1.72 -22.73
CA PRO A 40 7.57 -1.97 -24.05
C PRO A 40 8.46 -0.85 -24.55
N LEU A 41 8.28 0.38 -24.03
CA LEU A 41 9.10 1.54 -24.43
C LEU A 41 10.41 1.62 -23.63
N SER A 42 10.64 0.68 -22.72
CA SER A 42 11.83 0.66 -21.85
C SER A 42 12.03 1.99 -21.10
N LEU A 43 10.95 2.69 -20.78
CA LEU A 43 10.97 3.96 -20.06
C LEU A 43 10.90 3.71 -18.55
N GLY A 44 12.02 3.99 -17.88
CA GLY A 44 12.08 4.15 -16.44
C GLY A 44 11.66 2.94 -15.61
N GLY A 45 12.56 2.01 -15.36
CA GLY A 45 12.37 0.97 -14.36
C GLY A 45 11.46 -0.20 -14.73
N PHE A 46 10.67 -0.09 -15.78
CA PHE A 46 9.84 -1.19 -16.31
C PHE A 46 10.61 -2.12 -17.27
N GLU A 47 11.88 -1.85 -17.51
CA GLU A 47 12.75 -2.65 -18.38
C GLU A 47 12.96 -4.08 -17.88
N VAL A 48 12.94 -4.28 -16.57
CA VAL A 48 13.29 -5.58 -15.95
C VAL A 48 12.26 -6.65 -16.29
N THR A 49 11.01 -6.27 -16.54
CA THR A 49 9.95 -7.21 -16.90
C THR A 49 9.94 -7.58 -18.38
N ALA A 50 10.63 -6.80 -19.25
CA ALA A 50 10.69 -7.03 -20.69
C ALA A 50 11.93 -7.83 -21.14
N ARG A 51 12.97 -7.92 -20.29
CA ARG A 51 14.15 -8.74 -20.57
C ARG A 51 13.95 -10.17 -20.07
N GLY A 52 13.28 -10.98 -20.89
CA GLY A 52 13.47 -12.43 -20.81
C GLY A 52 14.95 -12.74 -21.04
N GLU A 53 15.55 -13.61 -20.22
CA GLU A 53 16.91 -14.13 -20.49
C GLU A 53 17.01 -14.60 -21.93
N PRO A 54 18.07 -14.23 -22.66
CA PRO A 54 18.28 -14.74 -24.00
C PRO A 54 18.36 -16.27 -23.96
N GLY A 55 17.34 -16.97 -24.49
CA GLY A 55 17.31 -18.43 -24.57
C GLY A 55 16.29 -19.14 -23.70
N ARG A 56 15.53 -18.45 -22.83
CA ARG A 56 14.40 -19.02 -22.11
C ARG A 56 13.08 -18.38 -22.54
N GLY A 57 12.34 -19.14 -23.24
CA GLY A 57 11.04 -18.96 -23.82
C GLY A 57 10.14 -17.81 -23.38
N GLY A 58 9.97 -16.88 -24.31
CA GLY A 58 8.71 -16.18 -24.47
C GLY A 58 8.48 -15.01 -23.53
N ALA A 59 8.64 -13.78 -24.08
CA ALA A 59 7.89 -12.65 -23.57
C ALA A 59 6.41 -13.05 -23.41
N PRO A 60 5.71 -12.60 -22.35
CA PRO A 60 4.29 -12.88 -22.18
C PRO A 60 3.52 -12.59 -23.47
N PHE A 61 2.57 -13.45 -23.81
CA PHE A 61 1.85 -13.42 -25.10
C PHE A 61 1.38 -12.03 -25.54
N TYR A 62 0.96 -11.19 -24.57
CA TYR A 62 0.54 -9.80 -24.84
C TYR A 62 1.70 -8.83 -25.12
N MET A 63 2.96 -9.14 -24.75
CA MET A 63 4.12 -8.32 -25.10
C MET A 63 4.61 -8.59 -26.52
N GLN A 64 4.23 -9.72 -27.13
CA GLN A 64 4.54 -10.06 -28.55
C GLN A 64 3.58 -9.39 -29.52
N GLU A 65 2.44 -8.86 -29.06
CA GLU A 65 1.51 -8.19 -29.94
C GLU A 65 2.03 -6.82 -30.39
N ALA A 66 2.19 -6.65 -31.69
CA ALA A 66 2.63 -5.40 -32.30
C ALA A 66 1.56 -4.29 -32.23
N ASP A 67 0.27 -4.66 -32.04
CA ASP A 67 -0.83 -3.69 -31.94
C ASP A 67 -1.00 -3.20 -30.48
N PRO A 68 -0.74 -1.91 -30.19
CA PRO A 68 -0.88 -1.34 -28.84
C PRO A 68 -2.28 -1.51 -28.23
N LYS A 69 -3.33 -1.48 -29.06
CA LYS A 69 -4.71 -1.62 -28.58
C LYS A 69 -5.00 -3.03 -28.07
N ARG A 70 -4.57 -4.05 -28.80
CA ARG A 70 -4.75 -5.46 -28.38
C ARG A 70 -3.98 -5.74 -27.11
N ARG A 71 -2.75 -5.23 -27.02
CA ARG A 71 -1.93 -5.37 -25.80
C ARG A 71 -2.60 -4.72 -24.58
N LEU A 72 -3.14 -3.50 -24.73
CA LEU A 72 -3.86 -2.82 -23.66
C LEU A 72 -5.07 -3.62 -23.18
N VAL A 73 -5.86 -4.16 -24.11
CA VAL A 73 -7.02 -4.99 -23.79
C VAL A 73 -6.59 -6.29 -23.07
N ALA A 74 -5.54 -6.94 -23.54
CA ALA A 74 -5.03 -8.18 -22.95
C ALA A 74 -4.52 -7.94 -21.51
N VAL A 75 -3.75 -6.86 -21.29
CA VAL A 75 -3.28 -6.45 -19.97
C VAL A 75 -4.46 -6.10 -19.05
N ALA A 76 -5.42 -5.32 -19.53
CA ALA A 76 -6.62 -4.97 -18.77
C ALA A 76 -7.44 -6.22 -18.37
N ALA A 77 -7.64 -7.16 -19.29
CA ALA A 77 -8.37 -8.40 -19.00
C ALA A 77 -7.68 -9.27 -17.94
N THR A 78 -6.36 -9.22 -17.84
CA THR A 78 -5.59 -9.99 -16.86
C THR A 78 -5.51 -9.27 -15.50
N LEU A 79 -5.24 -7.97 -15.50
CA LEU A 79 -5.03 -7.20 -14.25
C LEU A 79 -6.34 -6.88 -13.52
N THR A 80 -7.41 -6.54 -14.25
CA THR A 80 -8.67 -6.12 -13.64
C THR A 80 -9.25 -7.15 -12.67
N PRO A 81 -9.36 -8.46 -13.01
CA PRO A 81 -9.92 -9.43 -12.08
C PRO A 81 -9.04 -9.64 -10.85
N VAL A 82 -7.71 -9.57 -10.99
CA VAL A 82 -6.79 -9.68 -9.86
C VAL A 82 -6.93 -8.48 -8.93
N TYR A 83 -6.91 -7.28 -9.49
CA TYR A 83 -7.06 -6.04 -8.72
C TYR A 83 -8.40 -5.95 -7.99
N ALA A 84 -9.50 -6.28 -8.69
CA ALA A 84 -10.83 -6.34 -8.10
C ALA A 84 -10.93 -7.44 -7.03
N GLY A 85 -10.39 -8.62 -7.30
CA GLY A 85 -10.37 -9.75 -6.37
C GLY A 85 -9.63 -9.41 -5.07
N LEU A 86 -8.43 -8.81 -5.17
CA LEU A 86 -7.68 -8.34 -4.00
C LEU A 86 -8.45 -7.28 -3.20
N THR A 87 -9.13 -6.35 -3.90
CA THR A 87 -9.98 -5.35 -3.24
C THR A 87 -11.11 -6.01 -2.44
N VAL A 88 -11.79 -7.00 -3.02
CA VAL A 88 -12.87 -7.73 -2.35
C VAL A 88 -12.35 -8.52 -1.16
N VAL A 89 -11.22 -9.22 -1.32
CA VAL A 89 -10.59 -9.97 -0.22
C VAL A 89 -10.23 -9.04 0.94
N LEU A 90 -9.58 -7.91 0.65
CA LEU A 90 -9.22 -6.93 1.68
C LEU A 90 -10.46 -6.35 2.35
N TRP A 91 -11.49 -6.01 1.59
CA TRP A 91 -12.76 -5.52 2.12
C TRP A 91 -13.41 -6.51 3.09
N VAL A 92 -13.52 -7.79 2.68
CA VAL A 92 -14.09 -8.85 3.53
C VAL A 92 -13.26 -9.03 4.80
N LEU A 93 -11.92 -9.04 4.70
CA LEU A 93 -11.04 -9.14 5.86
C LEU A 93 -11.24 -7.97 6.84
N LEU A 94 -11.37 -6.73 6.35
CA LEU A 94 -11.68 -5.58 7.21
C LEU A 94 -13.05 -5.70 7.89
N MET A 95 -14.05 -6.21 7.20
CA MET A 95 -15.37 -6.46 7.81
C MET A 95 -15.30 -7.52 8.92
N THR A 96 -14.43 -8.53 8.80
CA THR A 96 -14.25 -9.52 9.88
C THR A 96 -13.63 -8.93 11.14
N THR A 97 -12.92 -7.80 11.05
CA THR A 97 -12.38 -7.06 12.20
C THR A 97 -13.36 -6.05 12.80
N GLY A 98 -14.60 -6.04 12.32
CA GLY A 98 -15.64 -5.16 12.82
C GLY A 98 -15.77 -3.80 12.12
N GLU A 99 -15.09 -3.62 10.97
CA GLU A 99 -15.20 -2.39 10.20
C GLU A 99 -16.56 -2.26 9.51
N ALA A 100 -17.09 -1.04 9.47
CA ALA A 100 -18.30 -0.74 8.71
C ALA A 100 -18.11 -1.00 7.21
N ALA A 101 -19.12 -1.53 6.53
CA ALA A 101 -18.99 -1.97 5.13
C ALA A 101 -18.49 -0.88 4.18
N LEU A 102 -19.00 0.35 4.31
CA LEU A 102 -18.57 1.48 3.48
C LEU A 102 -17.12 1.90 3.77
N THR A 103 -16.78 2.00 5.05
CA THR A 103 -15.44 2.38 5.49
C THR A 103 -14.42 1.33 5.07
N GLY A 104 -14.72 0.04 5.31
CA GLY A 104 -13.87 -1.06 4.88
C GLY A 104 -13.65 -1.10 3.38
N LEU A 105 -14.72 -0.87 2.58
CA LEU A 105 -14.61 -0.78 1.12
C LEU A 105 -13.75 0.41 0.68
N SER A 106 -13.97 1.59 1.27
CA SER A 106 -13.17 2.79 0.98
C SER A 106 -11.69 2.57 1.29
N HIS A 107 -11.38 1.96 2.46
CA HIS A 107 -10.00 1.66 2.84
C HIS A 107 -9.36 0.59 1.94
N ALA A 108 -10.12 -0.46 1.57
CA ALA A 108 -9.63 -1.47 0.64
C ALA A 108 -9.30 -0.87 -0.73
N MET A 109 -10.19 -0.04 -1.28
CA MET A 109 -9.96 0.69 -2.52
C MET A 109 -8.75 1.64 -2.39
N ALA A 110 -8.64 2.36 -1.27
CA ALA A 110 -7.57 3.33 -1.03
C ALA A 110 -6.18 2.67 -0.94
N VAL A 111 -6.07 1.51 -0.32
CA VAL A 111 -4.78 0.78 -0.22
C VAL A 111 -4.37 0.25 -1.59
N LEU A 112 -5.27 -0.38 -2.35
CA LEU A 112 -4.93 -0.92 -3.68
C LEU A 112 -4.60 0.17 -4.70
N SER A 113 -5.25 1.34 -4.60
CA SER A 113 -4.96 2.50 -5.45
C SER A 113 -3.90 3.45 -4.87
N THR A 114 -3.40 3.16 -3.67
CA THR A 114 -2.46 4.03 -2.91
C THR A 114 -2.94 5.47 -2.79
N SER A 115 -4.26 5.69 -2.61
CA SER A 115 -4.88 7.03 -2.65
C SER A 115 -5.09 7.66 -1.27
N GLY A 116 -5.11 6.87 -0.19
CA GLY A 116 -5.33 7.36 1.17
C GLY A 116 -6.71 7.97 1.41
N ILE A 117 -7.71 7.64 0.59
CA ILE A 117 -9.07 8.13 0.76
C ILE A 117 -9.76 7.32 1.85
N SER A 118 -10.35 8.02 2.82
CA SER A 118 -11.12 7.43 3.92
C SER A 118 -12.48 8.09 4.03
N ALA A 119 -13.49 7.30 4.40
CA ALA A 119 -14.83 7.79 4.71
C ALA A 119 -14.91 8.40 6.12
N VAL A 120 -13.97 8.03 7.01
CA VAL A 120 -13.95 8.46 8.43
C VAL A 120 -12.76 9.37 8.76
N GLY A 121 -12.13 9.96 7.74
CA GLY A 121 -11.00 10.89 7.94
C GLY A 121 -9.63 10.25 8.15
N GLY A 122 -9.52 8.92 8.12
CA GLY A 122 -8.28 8.18 8.23
C GLY A 122 -8.47 6.85 8.96
N VAL A 123 -7.44 6.02 8.93
CA VAL A 123 -7.46 4.69 9.60
C VAL A 123 -7.49 4.84 11.13
N GLN A 124 -6.94 5.93 11.66
CA GLN A 124 -6.99 6.25 13.09
C GLN A 124 -8.42 6.34 13.65
N ASN A 125 -9.41 6.62 12.82
CA ASN A 125 -10.82 6.70 13.21
C ASN A 125 -11.61 5.42 12.84
N ALA A 126 -10.94 4.40 12.33
CA ALA A 126 -11.55 3.15 11.90
C ALA A 126 -11.98 2.30 13.11
N GLN A 127 -13.11 1.60 12.98
CA GLN A 127 -13.62 0.74 14.05
C GLN A 127 -12.82 -0.56 14.22
N SER A 128 -12.13 -0.97 13.17
CA SER A 128 -11.28 -2.19 13.14
C SER A 128 -10.02 -2.10 14.01
N GLY A 129 -9.61 -0.88 14.41
CA GLY A 129 -8.46 -0.66 15.28
C GLY A 129 -7.16 -1.28 14.76
N ILE A 130 -6.30 -1.74 15.66
CA ILE A 130 -4.99 -2.34 15.33
C ILE A 130 -5.15 -3.57 14.42
N ALA A 131 -6.21 -4.38 14.58
CA ALA A 131 -6.41 -5.56 13.74
C ALA A 131 -6.65 -5.17 12.26
N GLY A 132 -7.44 -4.12 12.01
CA GLY A 132 -7.59 -3.54 10.68
C GLY A 132 -6.30 -2.97 10.13
N GLU A 133 -5.54 -2.25 10.97
CA GLU A 133 -4.22 -1.73 10.57
C GLU A 133 -3.25 -2.85 10.15
N MET A 134 -3.20 -3.97 10.88
CA MET A 134 -2.36 -5.13 10.52
C MET A 134 -2.72 -5.70 9.15
N ILE A 135 -4.02 -5.81 8.85
CA ILE A 135 -4.49 -6.28 7.54
C ILE A 135 -4.10 -5.29 6.44
N LEU A 136 -4.37 -3.97 6.65
CA LEU A 136 -3.98 -2.93 5.70
C LEU A 136 -2.47 -2.92 5.46
N PHE A 137 -1.66 -3.05 6.53
CA PHE A 137 -0.21 -3.12 6.46
C PHE A 137 0.28 -4.26 5.56
N LEU A 138 -0.30 -5.46 5.72
CA LEU A 138 0.05 -6.59 4.86
C LEU A 138 -0.26 -6.31 3.38
N PHE A 139 -1.39 -5.68 3.09
CA PHE A 139 -1.75 -5.34 1.71
C PHE A 139 -0.92 -4.20 1.13
N MET A 140 -0.39 -3.29 1.95
CA MET A 140 0.54 -2.24 1.49
C MET A 140 1.86 -2.81 0.96
N PHE A 141 2.28 -4.01 1.38
CA PHE A 141 3.45 -4.68 0.80
C PHE A 141 3.30 -4.94 -0.70
N PHE A 142 2.09 -5.11 -1.19
CA PHE A 142 1.85 -5.24 -2.63
C PHE A 142 2.27 -4.00 -3.41
N ALA A 143 2.23 -2.82 -2.79
CA ALA A 143 2.65 -1.57 -3.42
C ALA A 143 4.17 -1.32 -3.32
N LEU A 144 4.89 -2.06 -2.47
CA LEU A 144 6.34 -1.88 -2.27
C LEU A 144 7.18 -2.47 -3.40
N SER A 145 6.64 -3.43 -4.16
CA SER A 145 7.37 -4.09 -5.24
C SER A 145 6.61 -4.02 -6.55
N ARG A 146 7.30 -3.59 -7.60
CA ARG A 146 6.80 -3.64 -8.99
C ARG A 146 6.52 -5.07 -9.45
N LEU A 147 7.20 -6.05 -8.88
CA LEU A 147 7.06 -7.45 -9.26
C LEU A 147 5.72 -8.05 -8.83
N THR A 148 5.05 -7.44 -7.87
CA THR A 148 3.79 -7.96 -7.31
C THR A 148 2.69 -8.10 -8.36
N PHE A 149 2.63 -7.20 -9.33
CA PHE A 149 1.65 -7.22 -10.41
C PHE A 149 2.26 -7.61 -11.76
N SER A 150 3.53 -8.06 -11.77
CA SER A 150 4.14 -8.58 -12.99
C SER A 150 3.69 -10.03 -13.22
N ASN A 151 3.38 -10.34 -14.48
CA ASN A 151 2.98 -11.71 -14.85
C ASN A 151 4.08 -12.75 -14.64
N ASP A 152 5.34 -12.33 -14.57
CA ASP A 152 6.46 -13.23 -14.31
C ASP A 152 6.39 -13.84 -12.90
N THR A 153 5.84 -13.12 -11.94
CA THR A 153 5.65 -13.64 -10.57
C THR A 153 4.49 -14.63 -10.51
N ILE A 154 3.42 -14.40 -11.28
CA ILE A 154 2.21 -15.24 -11.27
C ILE A 154 2.41 -16.51 -12.13
N THR A 155 3.13 -16.40 -13.27
CA THR A 155 3.22 -17.49 -14.26
C THR A 155 4.49 -18.32 -14.16
N THR A 156 5.62 -17.76 -13.72
CA THR A 156 6.91 -18.48 -13.73
C THR A 156 7.51 -18.72 -12.36
N GLY A 157 7.00 -18.07 -11.30
CA GLY A 157 7.49 -18.26 -9.92
C GLY A 157 8.97 -17.90 -9.72
N THR A 158 9.62 -17.31 -10.72
CA THR A 158 11.07 -17.02 -10.71
C THR A 158 11.41 -15.59 -10.33
N GLY A 159 10.43 -14.71 -10.26
CA GLY A 159 10.62 -13.35 -9.72
C GLY A 159 10.75 -13.40 -8.19
N ARG A 160 11.97 -13.57 -7.69
CA ARG A 160 12.22 -13.57 -6.23
C ARG A 160 12.22 -12.15 -5.71
N LEU A 161 11.19 -11.80 -4.92
CA LEU A 161 11.06 -10.50 -4.25
C LEU A 161 12.27 -10.17 -3.39
N ASP A 162 12.92 -11.19 -2.81
CA ASP A 162 14.14 -11.05 -2.00
C ASP A 162 15.36 -10.53 -2.78
N LYS A 163 15.35 -10.61 -4.12
CA LYS A 163 16.43 -10.11 -4.99
C LYS A 163 16.15 -8.74 -5.59
N ASP A 164 14.94 -8.21 -5.43
CA ASP A 164 14.61 -6.87 -5.89
C ASP A 164 15.29 -5.81 -5.01
N PRO A 165 16.21 -5.00 -5.55
CA PRO A 165 16.93 -3.99 -4.79
C PRO A 165 16.00 -2.91 -4.21
N GLU A 166 14.91 -2.57 -4.91
CA GLU A 166 13.93 -1.59 -4.45
C GLU A 166 13.16 -2.13 -3.24
N PHE A 167 12.72 -3.38 -3.30
CA PHE A 167 12.06 -4.04 -2.18
C PHE A 167 12.96 -4.13 -0.95
N ARG A 168 14.25 -4.46 -1.14
CA ARG A 168 15.23 -4.53 -0.04
C ARG A 168 15.48 -3.16 0.60
N ILE A 169 15.61 -2.10 -0.20
CA ILE A 169 15.76 -0.73 0.32
C ILE A 169 14.47 -0.31 1.04
N GLY A 170 13.30 -0.61 0.46
CA GLY A 170 12.02 -0.35 1.10
C GLY A 170 11.90 -1.03 2.47
N LEU A 171 12.26 -2.32 2.57
CA LEU A 171 12.29 -3.04 3.85
C LEU A 171 13.30 -2.43 4.83
N LEU A 172 14.49 -2.04 4.36
CA LEU A 172 15.49 -1.41 5.21
C LEU A 172 14.94 -0.10 5.81
N ILE A 173 14.36 0.77 5.00
CA ILE A 173 13.76 2.02 5.47
C ILE A 173 12.60 1.74 6.42
N LEU A 174 11.74 0.77 6.08
CA LEU A 174 10.57 0.37 6.87
C LEU A 174 10.93 -0.02 8.30
N PHE A 175 12.05 -0.69 8.50
CA PHE A 175 12.49 -1.09 9.84
C PHE A 175 13.47 -0.12 10.47
N ALA A 176 14.37 0.50 9.70
CA ALA A 176 15.38 1.40 10.24
C ALA A 176 14.77 2.70 10.77
N VAL A 177 13.82 3.31 10.06
CA VAL A 177 13.22 4.59 10.50
C VAL A 177 12.44 4.43 11.82
N PRO A 178 11.50 3.45 11.96
CA PRO A 178 10.84 3.23 13.24
C PRO A 178 11.80 2.86 14.36
N LEU A 179 12.86 2.09 14.05
CA LEU A 179 13.87 1.73 15.05
C LEU A 179 14.63 2.97 15.54
N VAL A 180 15.01 3.88 14.65
CA VAL A 180 15.69 5.13 15.02
C VAL A 180 14.77 6.00 15.89
N LEU A 181 13.48 6.14 15.52
CA LEU A 181 12.50 6.88 16.31
C LEU A 181 12.29 6.24 17.69
N PHE A 182 12.23 4.92 17.74
CA PHE A 182 12.09 4.16 18.98
C PHE A 182 13.32 4.35 19.90
N LEU A 183 14.54 4.21 19.33
CA LEU A 183 15.78 4.37 20.09
C LEU A 183 16.04 5.81 20.52
N ARG A 184 15.49 6.79 19.79
CA ARG A 184 15.61 8.20 20.17
C ARG A 184 15.07 8.47 21.58
N HIS A 185 13.99 7.81 21.98
CA HIS A 185 13.46 7.88 23.34
C HIS A 185 14.55 7.59 24.40
N TRP A 186 15.26 6.47 24.22
CA TRP A 186 16.30 6.03 25.14
C TRP A 186 17.55 6.95 25.13
N ILE A 187 17.86 7.55 23.99
CA ILE A 187 18.98 8.47 23.85
C ILE A 187 18.64 9.84 24.45
N ALA A 188 17.41 10.30 24.29
CA ALA A 188 16.93 11.57 24.84
C ALA A 188 16.60 11.47 26.35
N ALA A 189 16.34 10.28 26.81
CA ALA A 189 15.87 9.99 28.18
C ALA A 189 17.03 9.85 29.19
N LEU A 190 17.96 10.80 29.20
CA LEU A 190 18.91 10.90 30.33
C LEU A 190 18.23 11.27 31.65
N ASP A 191 16.91 11.50 31.66
CA ASP A 191 16.15 12.01 32.79
C ASP A 191 14.71 11.45 32.85
N VAL A 192 14.49 10.15 32.57
CA VAL A 192 13.15 9.55 32.57
C VAL A 192 12.90 8.72 33.81
N ASP A 193 11.82 9.08 34.52
CA ASP A 193 11.21 8.27 35.59
C ASP A 193 10.81 6.89 35.02
N ALA A 194 11.30 5.83 35.63
CA ALA A 194 11.29 4.43 35.22
C ALA A 194 9.89 3.76 35.23
N ASN A 195 8.86 4.40 34.68
CA ASN A 195 7.52 3.83 34.54
C ASN A 195 7.11 3.64 33.06
N ASP A 196 8.08 3.48 32.16
CA ASP A 196 7.76 3.18 30.74
C ASP A 196 7.13 1.80 30.62
N ASP A 197 5.83 1.78 30.34
CA ASP A 197 5.09 0.55 30.14
C ASP A 197 5.53 -0.10 28.81
N PHE A 198 5.95 -1.37 28.86
CA PHE A 198 6.33 -2.15 27.67
C PHE A 198 5.26 -2.11 26.59
N TRP A 199 3.99 -2.09 26.94
CA TRP A 199 2.89 -1.99 25.98
C TRP A 199 2.85 -0.65 25.26
N GLN A 200 3.18 0.44 25.93
CA GLN A 200 3.28 1.77 25.31
C GLN A 200 4.43 1.81 24.30
N ALA A 201 5.56 1.24 24.64
CA ALA A 201 6.70 1.10 23.74
C ALA A 201 6.32 0.32 22.47
N LEU A 202 5.60 -0.80 22.63
CA LEU A 202 5.18 -1.64 21.51
C LEU A 202 4.17 -0.92 20.60
N ARG A 203 3.21 -0.21 21.17
CA ARG A 203 2.25 0.61 20.42
C ARG A 203 2.94 1.72 19.65
N SER A 204 3.87 2.42 20.29
CA SER A 204 4.67 3.48 19.66
C SER A 204 5.47 2.94 18.47
N TYR A 205 6.12 1.78 18.64
CA TYR A 205 6.85 1.14 17.53
C TYR A 205 5.92 0.73 16.38
N TRP A 206 4.75 0.15 16.70
CA TRP A 206 3.73 -0.19 15.70
C TRP A 206 3.24 1.04 14.94
N GLY A 207 2.90 2.12 15.65
CA GLY A 207 2.46 3.38 15.05
C GLY A 207 3.47 3.94 14.06
N ALA A 208 4.77 3.91 14.42
CA ALA A 208 5.85 4.30 13.52
C ALA A 208 5.94 3.37 12.30
N LEU A 209 5.91 2.05 12.52
CA LEU A 209 6.06 1.04 11.47
C LEU A 209 4.94 1.15 10.43
N PHE A 210 3.68 1.21 10.88
CA PHE A 210 2.52 1.37 10.00
C PHE A 210 2.58 2.67 9.20
N THR A 211 2.87 3.78 9.88
CA THR A 211 2.90 5.10 9.24
C THR A 211 4.02 5.18 8.21
N VAL A 212 5.23 4.71 8.52
CA VAL A 212 6.34 4.64 7.56
C VAL A 212 5.97 3.77 6.36
N MET A 213 5.36 2.59 6.58
CA MET A 213 4.88 1.73 5.49
C MET A 213 3.87 2.44 4.60
N SER A 214 2.93 3.14 5.20
CA SER A 214 1.90 3.89 4.50
C SER A 214 2.48 5.03 3.64
N PHE A 215 3.53 5.71 4.12
CA PHE A 215 4.23 6.72 3.33
C PHE A 215 5.09 6.10 2.23
N LEU A 216 5.78 5.00 2.48
CA LEU A 216 6.56 4.29 1.46
C LEU A 216 5.68 3.76 0.32
N SER A 217 4.49 3.24 0.66
CA SER A 217 3.50 2.79 -0.32
C SER A 217 2.75 3.94 -0.99
N THR A 218 3.04 5.21 -0.62
CA THR A 218 2.32 6.42 -1.07
C THR A 218 0.83 6.47 -0.70
N THR A 219 0.35 5.59 0.17
CA THR A 219 -1.05 5.56 0.61
C THR A 219 -1.37 6.76 1.50
N GLY A 220 -0.50 7.11 2.47
CA GLY A 220 -0.62 8.32 3.28
C GLY A 220 -1.61 8.20 4.45
N PHE A 221 -1.89 7.00 4.95
CA PHE A 221 -2.62 6.79 6.20
C PHE A 221 -1.71 6.97 7.41
N GLN A 222 -2.26 7.45 8.50
CA GLN A 222 -1.62 7.48 9.81
C GLN A 222 -2.21 6.37 10.69
N SER A 223 -1.38 5.74 11.52
CA SER A 223 -1.85 4.79 12.53
C SER A 223 -2.66 5.48 13.62
N ALA A 224 -3.58 4.75 14.25
CA ALA A 224 -4.23 5.19 15.48
C ALA A 224 -3.21 5.41 16.61
N GLU A 225 -2.09 4.71 16.59
CA GLU A 225 -1.02 4.83 17.58
C GLU A 225 0.05 5.88 17.20
N TRP A 226 -0.20 6.73 16.20
CA TRP A 226 0.76 7.75 15.77
C TRP A 226 1.03 8.81 16.83
N GLU A 227 0.01 9.21 17.59
CA GLU A 227 0.18 10.14 18.71
C GLU A 227 1.08 9.54 19.81
N ALA A 228 0.92 8.25 20.12
CA ALA A 228 1.80 7.52 21.02
C ALA A 228 3.25 7.49 20.49
N THR A 229 3.43 7.34 19.17
CA THR A 229 4.74 7.40 18.52
C THR A 229 5.39 8.78 18.67
N GLN A 230 4.62 9.86 18.45
CA GLN A 230 5.11 11.22 18.57
C GLN A 230 5.53 11.53 20.03
N ALA A 231 4.67 11.18 20.99
CA ALA A 231 4.97 11.35 22.40
C ALA A 231 6.23 10.58 22.82
N TRP A 232 6.35 9.32 22.39
CA TRP A 232 7.51 8.47 22.68
C TRP A 232 8.80 9.01 22.08
N SER A 233 8.76 9.42 20.81
CA SER A 233 9.94 9.89 20.09
C SER A 233 10.31 11.36 20.36
N GLY A 234 9.45 12.12 21.06
CA GLY A 234 9.63 13.55 21.27
C GLY A 234 9.56 14.39 19.99
N LEU A 235 8.75 13.97 19.04
CA LEU A 235 8.45 14.69 17.78
C LEU A 235 7.25 15.62 17.95
N GLN A 236 7.18 16.37 19.06
CA GLN A 236 6.14 17.37 19.27
C GLN A 236 6.48 18.69 18.57
#